data_b73cb1c4d3ba9f05c32e70ebb16168f8
#
_entry.id   b73cb1c4d3ba9f05c32e70ebb16168f8
#
_cell.length_a   1.000
_cell.length_b   1.000
_cell.length_c   1.000
_cell.angle_alpha   90.00
_cell.angle_beta   90.00
_cell.angle_gamma   90.00
#
_symmetry.space_group_name_H-M   'P 1'
#
loop_
_entity.id
_entity.type
_entity.pdbx_description
1 polymer ?
#
loop_
_entity_poly.entity_id
_entity_poly.type
_entity_poly.pdbx_seq_one_letter_code
_entity_poly.pdbx_strand_id
1 'polypeptide(L)'
;MYRLIPLRQLRRTAGVVFDEIVPSDIPVINGIDRVIHKANGISPGPCAGVARPWYMHIGQDDNLLVMRGERFVEIYCPIQKKKESFIITPDKIYKNDKLYCDQAAMIVWPAGIFHRIISGSDGSISVNFSTRTKEFDLSNNFNIFDLNTETGEYKVIRNGALDQPDFSYKYKDLNLLKILQS
;
A
#
# COMPACT_ATOMS: atom_id res chain seq x y z
N MET A 1 14.87 0.16 3.37
CA MET A 1 13.96 0.36 2.25
C MET A 1 12.63 -0.37 2.44
N TYR A 2 12.62 -1.63 2.83
CA TYR A 2 11.41 -2.41 3.14
C TYR A 2 11.72 -3.50 4.16
N ARG A 3 10.67 -4.10 4.73
CA ARG A 3 10.74 -5.32 5.55
C ARG A 3 9.54 -6.22 5.25
N LEU A 4 9.65 -7.51 5.58
CA LEU A 4 8.54 -8.46 5.55
C LEU A 4 8.14 -8.79 6.99
N ILE A 5 6.84 -8.93 7.21
CA ILE A 5 6.26 -9.44 8.45
C ILE A 5 5.47 -10.69 8.07
N PRO A 6 6.04 -11.89 8.25
CA PRO A 6 5.32 -13.13 8.03
C PRO A 6 4.15 -13.24 9.01
N LEU A 7 2.99 -13.74 8.53
CA LEU A 7 1.87 -14.00 9.41
C LEU A 7 2.14 -15.23 10.28
N ARG A 8 1.76 -15.13 11.54
CA ARG A 8 1.84 -16.25 12.48
C ARG A 8 0.65 -17.16 12.29
N GLN A 9 0.88 -18.40 11.86
CA GLN A 9 -0.18 -19.39 11.77
C GLN A 9 -0.61 -19.82 13.19
N LEU A 10 -1.88 -19.61 13.52
CA LEU A 10 -2.48 -20.01 14.78
C LEU A 10 -3.12 -21.39 14.69
N ARG A 11 -3.74 -21.69 13.53
CA ARG A 11 -4.46 -22.95 13.33
C ARG A 11 -4.52 -23.30 11.84
N ARG A 12 -4.42 -24.60 11.54
CA ARG A 12 -4.70 -25.16 10.23
C ARG A 12 -5.54 -26.41 10.36
N THR A 13 -6.66 -26.45 9.67
CA THR A 13 -7.54 -27.63 9.53
C THR A 13 -7.90 -27.81 8.06
N ALA A 14 -8.59 -28.89 7.69
CA ALA A 14 -9.04 -29.10 6.33
C ALA A 14 -9.89 -27.91 5.86
N GLY A 15 -9.45 -27.24 4.81
CA GLY A 15 -10.15 -26.09 4.22
C GLY A 15 -10.09 -24.78 4.99
N VAL A 16 -9.37 -24.71 6.14
CA VAL A 16 -9.28 -23.48 6.94
C VAL A 16 -7.85 -23.25 7.41
N VAL A 17 -7.32 -22.08 7.09
CA VAL A 17 -6.09 -21.54 7.67
C VAL A 17 -6.48 -20.33 8.51
N PHE A 18 -6.00 -20.28 9.75
CA PHE A 18 -6.14 -19.14 10.62
C PHE A 18 -4.76 -18.65 11.02
N ASP A 19 -4.41 -17.47 10.57
CA ASP A 19 -3.17 -16.79 10.87
C ASP A 19 -3.43 -15.35 11.32
N GLU A 20 -2.41 -14.73 11.88
CA GLU A 20 -2.49 -13.36 12.38
C GLU A 20 -1.22 -12.57 12.07
N ILE A 21 -1.39 -11.26 11.99
CA ILE A 21 -0.30 -10.30 12.13
C ILE A 21 -0.14 -10.00 13.62
N VAL A 22 1.04 -10.25 14.16
CA VAL A 22 1.31 -9.94 15.57
C VAL A 22 1.29 -8.43 15.76
N PRO A 23 0.41 -7.85 16.61
CA PRO A 23 0.26 -6.39 16.70
C PRO A 23 1.55 -5.65 17.06
N SER A 24 2.46 -6.28 17.82
CA SER A 24 3.75 -5.68 18.19
C SER A 24 4.71 -5.49 17.00
N ASP A 25 4.44 -6.14 15.87
CA ASP A 25 5.25 -5.99 14.65
C ASP A 25 4.89 -4.72 13.87
N ILE A 26 3.74 -4.10 14.21
CA ILE A 26 3.32 -2.80 13.69
C ILE A 26 3.22 -1.84 14.88
N PRO A 27 4.12 -0.85 15.00
CA PRO A 27 4.21 -0.03 16.21
C PRO A 27 2.96 0.79 16.49
N VAL A 28 2.31 1.32 15.46
CA VAL A 28 1.07 2.09 15.56
C VAL A 28 0.26 1.90 14.28
N ILE A 29 -1.04 1.67 14.39
CA ILE A 29 -1.98 1.67 13.25
C ILE A 29 -2.85 2.92 13.36
N ASN A 30 -2.68 3.87 12.43
CA ASN A 30 -3.45 5.11 12.37
C ASN A 30 -4.56 5.06 11.32
N GLY A 31 -4.51 4.08 10.41
CA GLY A 31 -5.52 3.86 9.39
C GLY A 31 -5.53 2.40 8.92
N ILE A 32 -6.70 1.94 8.52
CA ILE A 32 -6.89 0.63 7.89
C ILE A 32 -7.54 0.88 6.55
N ASP A 33 -6.76 0.77 5.49
CA ASP A 33 -7.19 1.13 4.15
C ASP A 33 -7.51 -0.12 3.35
N ARG A 34 -8.73 -0.22 2.85
CA ARG A 34 -9.14 -1.27 1.91
C ARG A 34 -8.89 -0.79 0.49
N VAL A 35 -8.06 -1.50 -0.25
CA VAL A 35 -7.72 -1.15 -1.64
C VAL A 35 -8.16 -2.25 -2.59
N ILE A 36 -9.00 -1.91 -3.57
CA ILE A 36 -9.54 -2.83 -4.57
C ILE A 36 -9.05 -2.39 -5.94
N HIS A 37 -8.31 -3.25 -6.62
CA HIS A 37 -7.95 -3.06 -8.02
C HIS A 37 -8.76 -4.00 -8.90
N LYS A 38 -9.29 -3.48 -10.00
CA LYS A 38 -9.85 -4.29 -11.09
C LYS A 38 -8.74 -5.09 -11.79
N ALA A 39 -9.13 -6.00 -12.66
CA ALA A 39 -8.21 -6.70 -13.56
C ALA A 39 -7.23 -5.74 -14.23
N ASN A 40 -5.94 -6.04 -14.15
CA ASN A 40 -4.85 -5.22 -14.69
C ASN A 40 -4.83 -3.76 -14.22
N GLY A 41 -5.43 -3.48 -13.06
CA GLY A 41 -5.50 -2.12 -12.49
C GLY A 41 -4.11 -1.56 -12.22
N ILE A 42 -3.86 -0.33 -12.66
CA ILE A 42 -2.58 0.38 -12.56
C ILE A 42 -2.71 1.51 -11.53
N SER A 43 -1.81 1.58 -10.56
CA SER A 43 -1.82 2.59 -9.52
C SER A 43 -0.39 3.10 -9.22
N PRO A 44 -0.11 4.42 -9.40
CA PRO A 44 -0.98 5.37 -10.08
C PRO A 44 -1.09 5.08 -11.57
N GLY A 45 -2.24 5.42 -12.14
CA GLY A 45 -2.44 5.35 -13.58
C GLY A 45 -1.63 6.42 -14.35
N PRO A 46 -1.58 6.36 -15.70
CA PRO A 46 -0.91 7.36 -16.51
C PRO A 46 -1.40 8.77 -16.17
N CYS A 47 -0.46 9.71 -16.04
CA CYS A 47 -0.78 11.07 -15.63
C CYS A 47 0.23 12.06 -16.22
N ALA A 48 -0.24 13.22 -16.70
CA ALA A 48 0.58 14.32 -17.22
C ALA A 48 1.66 13.87 -18.24
N GLY A 49 1.30 12.93 -19.15
CA GLY A 49 2.23 12.39 -20.16
C GLY A 49 3.19 11.32 -19.66
N VAL A 50 3.20 11.00 -18.36
CA VAL A 50 4.00 9.93 -17.77
C VAL A 50 3.17 8.65 -17.75
N ALA A 51 3.63 7.61 -18.46
CA ALA A 51 2.90 6.35 -18.60
C ALA A 51 2.87 5.52 -17.29
N ARG A 52 3.93 5.59 -16.51
CA ARG A 52 4.12 4.83 -15.27
C ARG A 52 4.66 5.72 -14.16
N PRO A 53 3.84 6.66 -13.62
CA PRO A 53 4.24 7.52 -12.53
C PRO A 53 4.32 6.77 -11.20
N TRP A 54 4.65 7.49 -10.13
CA TRP A 54 4.88 6.93 -8.81
C TRP A 54 4.03 7.62 -7.74
N TYR A 55 3.65 6.89 -6.71
CA TYR A 55 3.28 7.45 -5.41
C TYR A 55 4.49 7.54 -4.50
N MET A 56 4.41 8.43 -3.54
CA MET A 56 5.31 8.48 -2.37
C MET A 56 4.58 9.21 -1.26
N HIS A 57 4.56 8.62 -0.07
CA HIS A 57 3.96 9.22 1.12
C HIS A 57 5.04 9.88 1.97
N ILE A 58 4.87 11.16 2.29
CA ILE A 58 5.84 11.91 3.11
C ILE A 58 5.71 11.51 4.59
N GLY A 59 4.49 11.29 5.06
CA GLY A 59 4.18 11.06 6.47
C GLY A 59 3.44 9.75 6.75
N GLN A 60 3.56 8.73 5.88
CA GLN A 60 2.89 7.46 6.06
C GLN A 60 3.78 6.30 5.66
N ASP A 61 3.92 5.33 6.55
CA ASP A 61 4.42 4.01 6.23
C ASP A 61 3.27 3.13 5.73
N ASP A 62 3.51 2.36 4.69
CA ASP A 62 2.57 1.38 4.20
C ASP A 62 2.91 -0.01 4.72
N ASN A 63 1.91 -0.68 5.29
CA ASN A 63 1.99 -2.06 5.75
C ASN A 63 0.95 -2.86 4.95
N LEU A 64 1.36 -3.35 3.78
CA LEU A 64 0.47 -3.92 2.77
C LEU A 64 0.32 -5.42 2.92
N LEU A 65 -0.92 -5.88 3.10
CA LEU A 65 -1.32 -7.28 3.07
C LEU A 65 -2.23 -7.55 1.87
N VAL A 66 -1.82 -8.43 0.95
CA VAL A 66 -2.65 -8.86 -0.16
C VAL A 66 -3.58 -9.99 0.31
N MET A 67 -4.89 -9.79 0.15
CA MET A 67 -5.93 -10.71 0.59
C MET A 67 -6.48 -11.58 -0.55
N ARG A 68 -6.37 -11.08 -1.80
CA ARG A 68 -6.83 -11.78 -3.01
C ARG A 68 -6.10 -11.28 -4.24
N GLY A 69 -5.88 -12.20 -5.20
CA GLY A 69 -5.22 -11.91 -6.46
C GLY A 69 -3.73 -11.65 -6.26
N GLU A 70 -3.12 -10.93 -7.19
CA GLU A 70 -1.70 -10.62 -7.13
C GLU A 70 -1.43 -9.15 -7.41
N ARG A 71 -0.34 -8.64 -6.86
CA ARG A 71 0.17 -7.30 -7.08
C ARG A 71 1.63 -7.33 -7.48
N PHE A 72 1.91 -6.72 -8.62
CA PHE A 72 3.26 -6.38 -9.04
C PHE A 72 3.59 -5.02 -8.45
N VAL A 73 4.47 -5.00 -7.48
CA VAL A 73 4.86 -3.79 -6.75
C VAL A 73 6.30 -3.45 -7.10
N GLU A 74 6.53 -2.24 -7.58
CA GLU A 74 7.87 -1.67 -7.66
C GLU A 74 8.01 -0.62 -6.57
N ILE A 75 9.14 -0.65 -5.87
CA ILE A 75 9.53 0.39 -4.90
C ILE A 75 10.89 0.97 -5.28
N TYR A 76 11.08 2.25 -4.96
CA TYR A 76 12.35 2.94 -5.17
C TYR A 76 12.71 3.78 -3.95
N CYS A 77 13.92 3.59 -3.46
CA CYS A 77 14.50 4.37 -2.37
C CYS A 77 15.39 5.48 -2.92
N PRO A 78 15.03 6.75 -2.79
CA PRO A 78 15.84 7.84 -3.33
C PRO A 78 17.20 7.99 -2.64
N ILE A 79 17.27 7.67 -1.34
CA ILE A 79 18.53 7.74 -0.57
C ILE A 79 19.53 6.67 -1.06
N GLN A 80 19.06 5.46 -1.31
CA GLN A 80 19.91 4.34 -1.76
C GLN A 80 20.04 4.26 -3.28
N LYS A 81 19.25 5.05 -4.02
CA LYS A 81 19.10 5.00 -5.49
C LYS A 81 18.84 3.57 -5.97
N LYS A 82 17.99 2.86 -5.25
CA LYS A 82 17.75 1.43 -5.46
C LYS A 82 16.29 1.16 -5.75
N LYS A 83 16.04 0.42 -6.82
CA LYS A 83 14.72 -0.11 -7.19
C LYS A 83 14.65 -1.60 -6.88
N GLU A 84 13.52 -2.04 -6.35
CA GLU A 84 13.19 -3.44 -6.12
C GLU A 84 11.79 -3.72 -6.67
N SER A 85 11.57 -4.96 -7.13
CA SER A 85 10.27 -5.41 -7.61
C SER A 85 9.80 -6.64 -6.86
N PHE A 86 8.49 -6.71 -6.66
CA PHE A 86 7.84 -7.80 -5.95
C PHE A 86 6.60 -8.26 -6.70
N ILE A 87 6.33 -9.56 -6.63
CA ILE A 87 5.01 -10.13 -6.89
C ILE A 87 4.48 -10.60 -5.55
N ILE A 88 3.34 -10.06 -5.14
CA ILE A 88 2.75 -10.34 -3.83
C ILE A 88 1.40 -11.00 -4.03
N THR A 89 1.24 -12.18 -3.49
CA THR A 89 0.00 -12.94 -3.43
C THR A 89 -0.43 -13.12 -1.97
N PRO A 90 -1.61 -13.64 -1.68
CA PRO A 90 -2.01 -13.94 -0.29
C PRO A 90 -1.06 -14.88 0.45
N ASP A 91 -0.38 -15.79 -0.27
CA ASP A 91 0.38 -16.88 0.33
C ASP A 91 1.89 -16.81 0.09
N LYS A 92 2.36 -15.94 -0.83
CA LYS A 92 3.75 -15.91 -1.26
C LYS A 92 4.18 -14.52 -1.69
N ILE A 93 5.46 -14.24 -1.52
CA ILE A 93 6.11 -13.05 -2.06
C ILE A 93 7.32 -13.49 -2.89
N TYR A 94 7.37 -13.00 -4.12
CA TYR A 94 8.54 -13.11 -4.99
C TYR A 94 9.24 -11.75 -5.03
N LYS A 95 10.55 -11.77 -5.12
CA LYS A 95 11.38 -10.57 -5.28
C LYS A 95 12.28 -10.75 -6.49
N ASN A 96 12.21 -9.83 -7.45
CA ASN A 96 12.96 -9.92 -8.71
C ASN A 96 12.80 -11.31 -9.34
N ASP A 97 11.55 -11.77 -9.45
CA ASP A 97 11.10 -13.04 -10.01
C ASP A 97 11.59 -14.32 -9.28
N LYS A 98 12.18 -14.20 -8.09
CA LYS A 98 12.59 -15.33 -7.26
C LYS A 98 11.70 -15.42 -6.02
N LEU A 99 11.30 -16.65 -5.66
CA LEU A 99 10.56 -16.87 -4.41
C LEU A 99 11.38 -16.33 -3.23
N TYR A 100 10.79 -15.41 -2.48
CA TYR A 100 11.42 -14.71 -1.37
C TYR A 100 10.82 -15.07 -0.03
N CYS A 101 9.49 -15.25 0.01
CA CYS A 101 8.76 -15.70 1.19
C CYS A 101 7.70 -16.72 0.75
N ASP A 102 7.74 -17.94 1.29
CA ASP A 102 6.82 -19.05 0.95
C ASP A 102 5.73 -19.22 2.03
N GLN A 103 5.19 -18.09 2.47
CA GLN A 103 4.04 -18.05 3.38
C GLN A 103 3.35 -16.69 3.29
N ALA A 104 2.13 -16.59 3.82
CA ALA A 104 1.44 -15.31 3.95
C ALA A 104 2.31 -14.31 4.71
N ALA A 105 2.49 -13.13 4.14
CA ALA A 105 3.29 -12.07 4.74
C ALA A 105 2.81 -10.69 4.31
N MET A 106 2.98 -9.73 5.20
CA MET A 106 2.80 -8.32 4.93
C MET A 106 4.13 -7.72 4.48
N ILE A 107 4.11 -6.91 3.43
CA ILE A 107 5.26 -6.11 3.05
C ILE A 107 5.11 -4.69 3.58
N VAL A 108 6.20 -4.15 4.11
CA VAL A 108 6.22 -2.82 4.73
C VAL A 108 7.27 -1.98 4.04
N TRP A 109 6.93 -0.76 3.67
CA TRP A 109 7.89 0.27 3.28
C TRP A 109 7.59 1.59 4.00
N PRO A 110 8.63 2.27 4.48
CA PRO A 110 8.47 3.51 5.24
C PRO A 110 8.12 4.70 4.35
N ALA A 111 7.70 5.79 4.98
CA ALA A 111 7.57 7.10 4.36
C ALA A 111 8.81 7.46 3.52
N GLY A 112 8.60 8.20 2.44
CA GLY A 112 9.68 8.61 1.53
C GLY A 112 10.09 7.55 0.51
N ILE A 113 9.48 6.35 0.52
CA ILE A 113 9.70 5.33 -0.51
C ILE A 113 8.69 5.51 -1.64
N PHE A 114 9.19 5.68 -2.85
CA PHE A 114 8.35 5.67 -4.04
C PHE A 114 7.83 4.27 -4.31
N HIS A 115 6.57 4.16 -4.70
CA HIS A 115 5.95 2.89 -5.03
C HIS A 115 4.95 3.03 -6.16
N ARG A 116 4.73 1.95 -6.90
CA ARG A 116 3.69 1.82 -7.93
C ARG A 116 3.28 0.36 -8.08
N ILE A 117 2.04 0.13 -8.46
CA ILE A 117 1.43 -1.18 -8.43
C ILE A 117 0.71 -1.48 -9.75
N ILE A 118 0.78 -2.72 -10.20
CA ILE A 118 -0.13 -3.30 -11.19
C ILE A 118 -0.75 -4.54 -10.57
N SER A 119 -2.06 -4.72 -10.75
CA SER A 119 -2.72 -5.98 -10.37
C SER A 119 -2.75 -6.97 -11.52
N GLY A 120 -2.78 -8.25 -11.18
CA GLY A 120 -2.92 -9.32 -12.16
C GLY A 120 -4.27 -9.34 -12.88
N SER A 121 -4.46 -10.32 -13.76
CA SER A 121 -5.64 -10.48 -14.63
C SER A 121 -6.97 -10.59 -13.87
N ASP A 122 -6.94 -11.08 -12.64
CA ASP A 122 -8.14 -11.24 -11.79
C ASP A 122 -8.38 -10.05 -10.85
N GLY A 123 -7.56 -9.00 -10.98
CA GLY A 123 -7.54 -7.89 -10.05
C GLY A 123 -6.92 -8.28 -8.70
N SER A 124 -7.09 -7.42 -7.70
CA SER A 124 -6.58 -7.71 -6.36
C SER A 124 -7.35 -6.98 -5.27
N ILE A 125 -7.32 -7.54 -4.08
CA ILE A 125 -7.80 -6.91 -2.84
C ILE A 125 -6.65 -6.91 -1.85
N SER A 126 -6.39 -5.77 -1.22
CA SER A 126 -5.43 -5.66 -0.12
C SER A 126 -5.97 -4.79 1.00
N VAL A 127 -5.36 -4.98 2.16
CA VAL A 127 -5.50 -4.08 3.32
C VAL A 127 -4.12 -3.45 3.56
N ASN A 128 -4.12 -2.15 3.80
CA ASN A 128 -2.95 -1.41 4.25
C ASN A 128 -3.20 -0.94 5.69
N PHE A 129 -2.35 -1.33 6.61
CA PHE A 129 -2.37 -0.88 8.00
C PHE A 129 -1.42 0.31 8.10
N SER A 130 -1.91 1.51 7.78
CA SER A 130 -1.06 2.69 7.68
C SER A 130 -0.58 3.18 9.04
N THR A 131 0.74 3.41 9.15
CA THR A 131 1.37 4.10 10.28
C THR A 131 1.64 5.53 9.85
N ARG A 132 1.10 6.51 10.57
CA ARG A 132 1.20 7.94 10.21
C ARG A 132 2.08 8.69 11.19
N THR A 133 2.89 9.57 10.66
CA THR A 133 3.74 10.48 11.43
C THR A 133 3.06 11.85 11.59
N LYS A 134 3.70 12.76 12.31
CA LYS A 134 3.24 14.15 12.44
C LYS A 134 3.26 14.92 11.12
N GLU A 135 4.01 14.45 10.13
CA GLU A 135 4.09 15.02 8.78
C GLU A 135 2.95 14.57 7.87
N PHE A 136 2.08 13.67 8.34
CA PHE A 136 0.95 13.19 7.55
C PHE A 136 -0.03 14.32 7.27
N ASP A 137 -0.28 14.53 5.98
CA ASP A 137 -1.32 15.45 5.47
C ASP A 137 -2.05 14.77 4.33
N LEU A 138 -3.34 14.54 4.51
CA LEU A 138 -4.18 13.86 3.53
C LEU A 138 -4.20 14.58 2.18
N SER A 139 -4.07 15.91 2.17
CA SER A 139 -4.12 16.71 0.93
C SER A 139 -2.98 16.38 -0.03
N ASN A 140 -1.83 15.95 0.48
CA ASN A 140 -0.64 15.64 -0.30
C ASN A 140 -0.24 14.16 -0.27
N ASN A 141 -0.87 13.35 0.58
CA ASN A 141 -0.51 11.94 0.78
C ASN A 141 -0.63 11.08 -0.49
N PHE A 142 -1.48 11.49 -1.43
CA PHE A 142 -1.68 10.80 -2.70
C PHE A 142 -1.12 11.57 -3.90
N ASN A 143 -0.14 12.44 -3.67
CA ASN A 143 0.56 13.11 -4.77
C ASN A 143 1.17 12.09 -5.72
N ILE A 144 1.07 12.38 -7.02
CA ILE A 144 1.65 11.58 -8.09
C ILE A 144 2.92 12.26 -8.58
N PHE A 145 3.97 11.46 -8.77
CA PHE A 145 5.30 11.93 -9.08
C PHE A 145 5.80 11.38 -10.41
N ASP A 146 6.51 12.23 -11.15
CA ASP A 146 7.45 11.83 -12.16
C ASP A 146 8.81 11.64 -11.48
N LEU A 147 9.38 10.45 -11.59
CA LEU A 147 10.64 10.07 -10.95
C LEU A 147 11.58 9.48 -11.99
N ASN A 148 12.77 10.06 -12.08
CA ASN A 148 13.90 9.46 -12.76
C ASN A 148 14.65 8.52 -11.81
N THR A 149 14.54 7.21 -12.03
CA THR A 149 15.17 6.21 -11.14
C THR A 149 16.69 6.10 -11.30
N GLU A 150 17.29 6.72 -12.33
CA GLU A 150 18.75 6.75 -12.53
C GLU A 150 19.38 7.90 -11.74
N THR A 151 18.80 9.10 -11.85
CA THR A 151 19.31 10.29 -11.16
C THR A 151 18.77 10.43 -9.74
N GLY A 152 17.56 9.93 -9.49
CA GLY A 152 16.81 10.12 -8.25
C GLY A 152 16.03 11.44 -8.22
N GLU A 153 16.05 12.21 -9.29
CA GLU A 153 15.27 13.45 -9.39
C GLU A 153 13.79 13.17 -9.55
N TYR A 154 12.96 13.94 -8.88
CA TYR A 154 11.51 13.79 -8.96
C TYR A 154 10.78 15.12 -8.83
N LYS A 155 9.56 15.15 -9.34
CA LYS A 155 8.64 16.29 -9.21
C LYS A 155 7.21 15.80 -9.08
N VAL A 156 6.37 16.57 -8.39
CA VAL A 156 4.92 16.35 -8.36
C VAL A 156 4.36 16.71 -9.72
N ILE A 157 3.59 15.78 -10.32
CA ILE A 157 2.89 16.00 -11.59
C ILE A 157 1.38 16.05 -11.43
N ARG A 158 0.85 15.63 -10.26
CA ARG A 158 -0.56 15.75 -9.89
C ARG A 158 -0.70 15.84 -8.38
N ASN A 159 -1.44 16.83 -7.91
CA ASN A 159 -1.77 16.94 -6.50
C ASN A 159 -2.84 15.89 -6.13
N GLY A 160 -2.59 15.11 -5.08
CA GLY A 160 -3.47 14.04 -4.61
C GLY A 160 -4.84 14.50 -4.14
N ALA A 161 -4.95 15.74 -3.68
CA ALA A 161 -6.23 16.33 -3.27
C ALA A 161 -7.26 16.38 -4.41
N LEU A 162 -6.81 16.43 -5.67
CA LEU A 162 -7.69 16.44 -6.84
C LEU A 162 -8.47 15.13 -7.04
N ASP A 163 -8.00 14.03 -6.46
CA ASP A 163 -8.62 12.72 -6.56
C ASP A 163 -9.42 12.34 -5.31
N GLN A 164 -9.44 13.23 -4.31
CA GLN A 164 -10.17 13.01 -3.07
C GLN A 164 -11.63 13.45 -3.23
N PRO A 165 -12.58 12.66 -2.69
CA PRO A 165 -13.95 13.09 -2.61
C PRO A 165 -14.10 14.23 -1.60
N ASP A 166 -15.14 15.03 -1.76
CA ASP A 166 -15.53 15.99 -0.72
C ASP A 166 -16.00 15.24 0.53
N PHE A 167 -15.18 15.26 1.57
CA PHE A 167 -15.48 14.62 2.85
C PHE A 167 -16.48 15.40 3.70
N SER A 168 -16.78 16.66 3.38
CA SER A 168 -17.64 17.52 4.18
C SER A 168 -19.06 16.98 4.32
N TYR A 169 -19.50 16.15 3.38
CA TYR A 169 -20.85 15.62 3.35
C TYR A 169 -21.00 14.21 3.98
N LYS A 170 -19.92 13.43 4.10
CA LYS A 170 -19.99 12.06 4.65
C LYS A 170 -20.14 11.98 6.17
N TYR A 171 -19.74 13.03 6.89
CA TYR A 171 -19.83 13.05 8.35
C TYR A 171 -21.11 13.71 8.88
N LYS A 172 -21.89 14.37 8.02
CA LYS A 172 -23.18 15.01 8.44
C LYS A 172 -24.30 13.98 8.69
N ASP A 173 -24.25 12.82 8.05
CA ASP A 173 -25.31 11.79 8.16
C ASP A 173 -24.97 10.62 9.09
N LEU A 174 -23.77 10.57 9.65
CA LEU A 174 -23.40 9.56 10.62
C LEU A 174 -23.88 9.95 12.04
N ASN A 175 -25.17 10.00 12.26
CA ASN A 175 -25.76 9.90 13.61
C ASN A 175 -25.47 8.54 14.30
N LEU A 176 -24.46 7.80 13.81
CA LEU A 176 -23.98 6.54 14.39
C LEU A 176 -23.29 6.71 15.75
N LEU A 177 -22.84 7.92 16.10
CA LEU A 177 -22.29 8.21 17.42
C LEU A 177 -23.33 8.29 18.55
N LYS A 178 -24.62 8.39 18.22
CA LYS A 178 -25.68 8.35 19.23
C LYS A 178 -26.07 6.93 19.68
N ILE A 179 -25.70 5.89 18.92
CA ILE A 179 -26.06 4.49 19.24
C ILE A 179 -25.06 3.87 20.25
N LEU A 180 -23.88 4.44 20.44
CA LEU A 180 -22.88 3.95 21.39
C LEU A 180 -22.89 4.69 22.74
N GLN A 181 -23.83 5.61 22.95
CA GLN A 181 -24.01 6.37 24.21
C GLN A 181 -25.37 6.12 24.89
N SER A 182 -26.15 5.15 24.41
CA SER A 182 -27.39 4.71 25.04
C SER A 182 -27.24 3.33 25.67
#